data_a422f48ea737a50666892bf18d07e29d
#
_entry.id   a422f48ea737a50666892bf18d07e29d
#
_cell.length_a   1.000
_cell.length_b   1.000
_cell.length_c   1.000
_cell.angle_alpha   90.00
_cell.angle_beta   90.00
_cell.angle_gamma   90.00
#
_symmetry.space_group_name_H-M   'P 1'
#
loop_
_entity.id
_entity.type
_entity.pdbx_description
1 polymer ?
#
loop_
_entity_poly.entity_id
_entity_poly.type
_entity_poly.pdbx_seq_one_letter_code
_entity_poly.pdbx_strand_id
1 'polypeptide(L)'
;QAAFFRVDGEVRRITVRTGRPSRDAAGVMRLFKERLAALARPLDPGFGFDQLRLSVPVADRLASHQRGFERTPPGAEDLGRLVDRLTARLGPEAVSRFEAVASHRPERAVRLMPAASTPAVLATSADEGWPEPDPADPPLRPLQMFDPPQPVLATAEVPDHPPNRFIWRRVDHRLVRVEGPERIAPEWWRRLQGPLEPTRDYYRVEDQEGRRFWLFRSGFYGEEPAPRWFVHGVFA
;
A
#
# COMPACT_ATOMS: atom_id res chain seq x y z
N GLN A 1 -18.65 -16.83 11.41
CA GLN A 1 -17.90 -17.32 12.56
C GLN A 1 -18.41 -18.67 12.99
N ALA A 2 -17.51 -19.62 13.26
CA ALA A 2 -17.80 -20.89 13.88
C ALA A 2 -17.19 -20.90 15.29
N ALA A 3 -17.98 -21.23 16.29
CA ALA A 3 -17.52 -21.41 17.66
C ALA A 3 -17.66 -22.89 18.04
N PHE A 4 -16.56 -23.47 18.46
CA PHE A 4 -16.43 -24.86 18.91
C PHE A 4 -16.35 -24.83 20.43
N PHE A 5 -17.33 -25.45 21.08
CA PHE A 5 -17.40 -25.57 22.54
C PHE A 5 -16.89 -26.95 22.93
N ARG A 6 -15.89 -26.98 23.74
CA ARG A 6 -15.29 -28.21 24.27
C ARG A 6 -15.97 -28.60 25.59
N VAL A 7 -16.02 -29.86 25.89
CA VAL A 7 -16.65 -30.42 27.10
C VAL A 7 -16.06 -29.82 28.40
N ASP A 8 -14.80 -29.44 28.41
CA ASP A 8 -14.12 -28.80 29.54
C ASP A 8 -14.34 -27.28 29.64
N GLY A 9 -15.21 -26.72 28.81
CA GLY A 9 -15.59 -25.29 28.81
C GLY A 9 -14.70 -24.40 27.95
N GLU A 10 -13.65 -24.94 27.28
CA GLU A 10 -12.87 -24.15 26.33
C GLU A 10 -13.67 -23.83 25.07
N VAL A 11 -13.59 -22.59 24.60
CA VAL A 11 -14.29 -22.15 23.38
C VAL A 11 -13.29 -21.64 22.35
N ARG A 12 -13.22 -22.30 21.21
CA ARG A 12 -12.41 -21.87 20.06
C ARG A 12 -13.28 -21.24 18.99
N ARG A 13 -12.89 -20.03 18.55
CA ARG A 13 -13.64 -19.29 17.52
C ARG A 13 -12.79 -19.17 16.26
N ILE A 14 -13.37 -19.58 15.14
CA ILE A 14 -12.79 -19.46 13.81
C ILE A 14 -13.66 -18.50 13.02
N THR A 15 -13.03 -17.44 12.49
CA THR A 15 -13.74 -16.44 11.69
C THR A 15 -13.17 -16.46 10.27
N VAL A 16 -14.06 -16.43 9.30
CA VAL A 16 -13.77 -16.19 7.88
C VAL A 16 -14.56 -14.99 7.42
N ARG A 17 -14.02 -14.28 6.43
CA ARG A 17 -14.66 -13.12 5.81
C ARG A 17 -14.63 -13.30 4.30
N THR A 18 -15.63 -12.73 3.63
CA THR A 18 -15.65 -12.58 2.17
C THR A 18 -15.49 -11.11 1.82
N GLY A 19 -14.72 -10.78 0.82
CA GLY A 19 -14.55 -9.41 0.32
C GLY A 19 -15.79 -8.87 -0.40
N ARG A 20 -16.75 -9.77 -0.73
CA ARG A 20 -18.04 -9.42 -1.35
C ARG A 20 -19.17 -10.13 -0.65
N PRO A 21 -20.37 -9.54 -0.60
CA PRO A 21 -21.57 -10.23 -0.13
C PRO A 21 -21.75 -11.54 -0.89
N SER A 22 -21.97 -12.65 -0.19
CA SER A 22 -22.09 -13.97 -0.80
C SER A 22 -23.14 -14.81 -0.10
N ARG A 23 -23.88 -15.63 -0.86
CA ARG A 23 -24.78 -16.69 -0.39
C ARG A 23 -24.27 -18.09 -0.74
N ASP A 24 -23.04 -18.18 -1.25
CA ASP A 24 -22.42 -19.45 -1.64
C ASP A 24 -21.95 -20.22 -0.39
N ALA A 25 -22.77 -21.12 0.12
CA ALA A 25 -22.43 -21.95 1.28
C ALA A 25 -21.20 -22.84 1.01
N ALA A 26 -21.02 -23.32 -0.23
CA ALA A 26 -19.86 -24.15 -0.59
C ALA A 26 -18.57 -23.33 -0.59
N GLY A 27 -18.63 -22.09 -1.06
CA GLY A 27 -17.53 -21.13 -0.99
C GLY A 27 -17.14 -20.81 0.45
N VAL A 28 -18.10 -20.48 1.31
CA VAL A 28 -17.85 -20.24 2.74
C VAL A 28 -17.26 -21.46 3.43
N MET A 29 -17.74 -22.66 3.13
CA MET A 29 -17.17 -23.89 3.68
C MET A 29 -15.71 -24.10 3.25
N ARG A 30 -15.36 -23.78 2.00
CA ARG A 30 -13.97 -23.82 1.54
C ARG A 30 -13.09 -22.87 2.34
N LEU A 31 -13.55 -21.63 2.61
CA LEU A 31 -12.79 -20.69 3.43
C LEU A 31 -12.56 -21.20 4.85
N PHE A 32 -13.53 -21.85 5.46
CA PHE A 32 -13.33 -22.52 6.75
C PHE A 32 -12.29 -23.63 6.69
N LYS A 33 -12.30 -24.46 5.65
CA LYS A 33 -11.28 -25.51 5.46
C LYS A 33 -9.87 -24.91 5.30
N GLU A 34 -9.71 -23.87 4.48
CA GLU A 34 -8.43 -23.15 4.32
C GLU A 34 -7.95 -22.55 5.66
N ARG A 35 -8.86 -21.93 6.41
CA ARG A 35 -8.53 -21.32 7.71
C ARG A 35 -8.14 -22.35 8.75
N LEU A 36 -8.87 -23.46 8.83
CA LEU A 36 -8.57 -24.55 9.75
C LEU A 36 -7.22 -25.21 9.43
N ALA A 37 -6.92 -25.44 8.14
CA ALA A 37 -5.64 -25.98 7.69
C ALA A 37 -4.45 -25.05 7.97
N ALA A 38 -4.68 -23.74 8.07
CA ALA A 38 -3.67 -22.73 8.31
C ALA A 38 -3.47 -22.37 9.79
N LEU A 39 -4.16 -23.03 10.72
CA LEU A 39 -3.97 -22.79 12.13
C LEU A 39 -2.58 -23.24 12.57
N ALA A 40 -1.83 -22.36 13.25
CA ALA A 40 -0.51 -22.68 13.80
C ALA A 40 -0.56 -23.85 14.81
N ARG A 41 -1.71 -24.00 15.47
CA ARG A 41 -2.03 -25.16 16.32
C ARG A 41 -3.37 -25.72 15.84
N PRO A 42 -3.46 -26.98 15.46
CA PRO A 42 -4.72 -27.62 15.12
C PRO A 42 -5.75 -27.46 16.24
N LEU A 43 -7.03 -27.56 15.89
CA LEU A 43 -8.07 -27.62 16.91
C LEU A 43 -7.85 -28.87 17.75
N ASP A 44 -7.53 -28.67 19.02
CA ASP A 44 -7.43 -29.77 19.98
C ASP A 44 -8.83 -30.09 20.50
N PRO A 45 -9.37 -31.26 20.18
CA PRO A 45 -10.69 -31.64 20.66
C PRO A 45 -10.73 -31.92 22.17
N GLY A 46 -9.56 -32.17 22.82
CA GLY A 46 -9.51 -32.60 24.20
C GLY A 46 -10.40 -33.84 24.43
N PHE A 47 -11.36 -33.75 25.35
CA PHE A 47 -12.38 -34.76 25.58
C PHE A 47 -13.55 -34.76 24.58
N GLY A 48 -13.52 -33.84 23.58
CA GLY A 48 -14.51 -33.71 22.53
C GLY A 48 -15.16 -32.32 22.49
N PHE A 49 -15.85 -32.06 21.39
CA PHE A 49 -16.70 -30.89 21.24
C PHE A 49 -18.16 -31.29 21.47
N ASP A 50 -18.85 -30.64 22.37
CA ASP A 50 -20.26 -30.86 22.68
C ASP A 50 -21.19 -29.96 21.88
N GLN A 51 -20.71 -28.79 21.44
CA GLN A 51 -21.53 -27.85 20.66
C GLN A 51 -20.69 -27.17 19.57
N LEU A 52 -21.33 -27.00 18.42
CA LEU A 52 -20.88 -26.13 17.33
C LEU A 52 -21.92 -25.03 17.09
N ARG A 53 -21.50 -23.75 17.17
CA ARG A 53 -22.37 -22.61 16.86
C ARG A 53 -21.87 -21.90 15.63
N LEU A 54 -22.74 -21.72 14.65
CA LEU A 54 -22.49 -20.83 13.50
C LEU A 54 -23.20 -19.49 13.73
N SER A 55 -22.49 -18.40 13.45
CA SER A 55 -23.02 -17.04 13.54
C SER A 55 -22.52 -16.18 12.37
N VAL A 56 -23.34 -15.24 11.98
CA VAL A 56 -23.00 -14.23 10.95
C VAL A 56 -23.04 -12.86 11.65
N PRO A 57 -21.90 -12.39 12.21
CA PRO A 57 -21.85 -11.13 12.95
C PRO A 57 -22.11 -9.90 12.07
N VAL A 58 -21.74 -9.99 10.79
CA VAL A 58 -21.90 -8.92 9.80
C VAL A 58 -22.55 -9.50 8.56
N ALA A 59 -23.59 -8.86 8.09
CA ALA A 59 -24.29 -9.22 6.87
C ALA A 59 -24.61 -7.97 6.06
N ASP A 60 -24.23 -7.97 4.80
CA ASP A 60 -24.53 -6.90 3.85
C ASP A 60 -25.70 -7.29 2.95
N ARG A 61 -26.40 -6.27 2.44
CA ARG A 61 -27.43 -6.52 1.44
C ARG A 61 -26.78 -7.00 0.15
N LEU A 62 -27.15 -8.18 -0.30
CA LEU A 62 -26.82 -8.66 -1.62
C LEU A 62 -27.82 -8.07 -2.60
N ALA A 63 -27.40 -7.08 -3.39
CA ALA A 63 -28.22 -6.58 -4.48
C ALA A 63 -28.48 -7.73 -5.47
N SER A 64 -29.71 -7.83 -5.97
CA SER A 64 -30.03 -8.75 -7.05
C SER A 64 -29.37 -8.22 -8.34
N HIS A 65 -28.16 -8.66 -8.60
CA HIS A 65 -27.56 -8.45 -9.92
C HIS A 65 -28.18 -9.48 -10.87
N GLN A 66 -29.08 -9.01 -11.71
CA GLN A 66 -29.35 -9.70 -12.95
C GLN A 66 -28.03 -9.66 -13.70
N ARG A 67 -27.50 -10.82 -14.11
CA ARG A 67 -26.37 -10.88 -15.04
C ARG A 67 -26.82 -10.20 -16.33
N GLY A 68 -26.67 -8.88 -16.39
CA GLY A 68 -26.89 -8.11 -17.58
C GLY A 68 -25.90 -8.52 -18.65
N PHE A 69 -26.20 -8.20 -19.89
CA PHE A 69 -25.26 -8.35 -21.02
C PHE A 69 -24.01 -7.49 -20.89
N GLU A 70 -23.87 -6.69 -19.85
CA GLU A 70 -22.66 -5.95 -19.54
C GLU A 70 -21.58 -6.93 -19.06
N ARG A 71 -20.51 -6.96 -19.81
CA ARG A 71 -19.32 -7.77 -19.56
C ARG A 71 -18.70 -7.39 -18.21
N THR A 72 -18.99 -8.15 -17.17
CA THR A 72 -18.05 -8.25 -16.06
C THR A 72 -16.73 -8.75 -16.65
N PRO A 73 -15.60 -8.06 -16.44
CA PRO A 73 -14.33 -8.54 -16.96
C PRO A 73 -14.14 -10.01 -16.62
N PRO A 74 -13.82 -10.89 -17.59
CA PRO A 74 -13.61 -12.29 -17.30
C PRO A 74 -12.50 -12.40 -16.26
N GLY A 75 -12.78 -13.09 -15.16
CA GLY A 75 -11.82 -13.28 -14.05
C GLY A 75 -12.03 -12.43 -12.78
N ALA A 76 -12.84 -11.36 -12.81
CA ALA A 76 -13.06 -10.53 -11.61
C ALA A 76 -13.72 -11.30 -10.45
N GLU A 77 -14.63 -12.23 -10.74
CA GLU A 77 -15.20 -13.12 -9.71
C GLU A 77 -14.16 -14.12 -9.20
N ASP A 78 -13.34 -14.67 -10.10
CA ASP A 78 -12.31 -15.63 -9.75
C ASP A 78 -11.19 -14.99 -8.94
N LEU A 79 -10.81 -13.75 -9.27
CA LEU A 79 -9.86 -12.95 -8.49
C LEU A 79 -10.40 -12.70 -7.06
N GLY A 80 -11.67 -12.31 -6.92
CA GLY A 80 -12.29 -12.13 -5.62
C GLY A 80 -12.27 -13.41 -4.77
N ARG A 81 -12.60 -14.56 -5.37
CA ARG A 81 -12.54 -15.86 -4.69
C ARG A 81 -11.10 -16.25 -4.30
N LEU A 82 -10.12 -15.93 -5.15
CA LEU A 82 -8.70 -16.15 -4.84
C LEU A 82 -8.26 -15.30 -3.66
N VAL A 83 -8.58 -14.00 -3.65
CA VAL A 83 -8.27 -13.09 -2.53
C VAL A 83 -8.90 -13.60 -1.23
N ASP A 84 -10.18 -14.00 -1.25
CA ASP A 84 -10.85 -14.55 -0.07
C ASP A 84 -10.14 -15.80 0.48
N ARG A 85 -9.72 -16.71 -0.40
CA ARG A 85 -8.98 -17.93 0.00
C ARG A 85 -7.60 -17.60 0.56
N LEU A 86 -6.84 -16.73 -0.09
CA LEU A 86 -5.53 -16.30 0.39
C LEU A 86 -5.65 -15.61 1.75
N THR A 87 -6.64 -14.73 1.91
CA THR A 87 -6.91 -14.03 3.17
C THR A 87 -7.30 -15.02 4.29
N ALA A 88 -8.12 -16.03 3.98
CA ALA A 88 -8.49 -17.05 4.95
C ALA A 88 -7.27 -17.87 5.41
N ARG A 89 -6.33 -18.15 4.51
CA ARG A 89 -5.14 -18.96 4.78
C ARG A 89 -4.01 -18.19 5.44
N LEU A 90 -3.69 -17.00 4.93
CA LEU A 90 -2.51 -16.21 5.33
C LEU A 90 -2.82 -15.14 6.38
N GLY A 91 -4.09 -14.80 6.54
CA GLY A 91 -4.55 -13.70 7.38
C GLY A 91 -4.98 -12.47 6.57
N PRO A 92 -5.79 -11.58 7.16
CA PRO A 92 -6.38 -10.44 6.46
C PRO A 92 -5.36 -9.40 5.99
N GLU A 93 -4.24 -9.26 6.68
CA GLU A 93 -3.21 -8.26 6.37
C GLU A 93 -2.17 -8.75 5.34
N ALA A 94 -2.15 -10.06 5.03
CA ALA A 94 -1.15 -10.65 4.14
C ALA A 94 -1.43 -10.38 2.66
N VAL A 95 -2.68 -10.06 2.31
CA VAL A 95 -3.08 -9.73 0.95
C VAL A 95 -3.58 -8.29 0.93
N SER A 96 -2.76 -7.42 0.37
CA SER A 96 -3.04 -5.99 0.33
C SER A 96 -3.15 -5.49 -1.10
N ARG A 97 -3.81 -4.38 -1.28
CA ARG A 97 -3.85 -3.61 -2.52
C ARG A 97 -3.40 -2.19 -2.27
N PHE A 98 -2.91 -1.54 -3.30
CA PHE A 98 -2.62 -0.12 -3.26
C PHE A 98 -3.91 0.68 -3.40
N GLU A 99 -4.04 1.71 -2.57
CA GLU A 99 -5.09 2.71 -2.66
C GLU A 99 -4.45 4.08 -2.81
N ALA A 100 -4.87 4.83 -3.85
CA ALA A 100 -4.42 6.19 -4.06
C ALA A 100 -4.97 7.11 -2.96
N VAL A 101 -4.11 7.96 -2.44
CA VAL A 101 -4.46 8.96 -1.42
C VAL A 101 -4.22 10.34 -2.01
N ALA A 102 -5.16 11.28 -1.81
CA ALA A 102 -4.99 12.67 -2.23
C ALA A 102 -3.89 13.35 -1.39
N SER A 103 -2.65 13.13 -1.79
CA SER A 103 -1.46 13.71 -1.16
C SER A 103 -0.43 14.05 -2.23
N HIS A 104 0.20 15.22 -2.10
CA HIS A 104 1.32 15.62 -2.95
C HIS A 104 2.64 14.98 -2.50
N ARG A 105 2.68 14.48 -1.26
CA ARG A 105 3.88 13.82 -0.72
C ARG A 105 3.97 12.39 -1.28
N PRO A 106 5.08 12.03 -1.95
CA PRO A 106 5.23 10.72 -2.58
C PRO A 106 5.00 9.55 -1.64
N GLU A 107 5.54 9.63 -0.42
CA GLU A 107 5.41 8.60 0.62
C GLU A 107 3.98 8.49 1.19
N ARG A 108 3.10 9.44 0.88
CA ARG A 108 1.71 9.48 1.36
C ARG A 108 0.68 9.33 0.24
N ALA A 109 1.15 9.35 -1.02
CA ALA A 109 0.26 9.30 -2.18
C ALA A 109 -0.42 7.93 -2.36
N VAL A 110 0.11 6.91 -1.69
CA VAL A 110 -0.39 5.54 -1.75
C VAL A 110 -0.39 4.94 -0.36
N ARG A 111 -1.42 4.18 -0.04
CA ARG A 111 -1.47 3.33 1.16
C ARG A 111 -1.82 1.89 0.80
N LEU A 112 -1.35 0.96 1.61
CA LEU A 112 -1.74 -0.44 1.53
C LEU A 112 -3.03 -0.64 2.33
N MET A 113 -4.01 -1.26 1.69
CA MET A 113 -5.27 -1.66 2.32
C MET A 113 -5.47 -3.17 2.18
N PRO A 114 -5.98 -3.86 3.22
CA PRO A 114 -6.32 -5.27 3.07
C PRO A 114 -7.27 -5.48 1.89
N ALA A 115 -6.90 -6.37 0.98
CA ALA A 115 -7.63 -6.58 -0.27
C ALA A 115 -9.09 -7.00 -0.04
N ALA A 116 -9.36 -7.73 1.06
CA ALA A 116 -10.70 -8.18 1.45
C ALA A 116 -11.58 -7.10 2.11
N SER A 117 -11.02 -5.93 2.45
CA SER A 117 -11.73 -4.87 3.20
C SER A 117 -12.48 -3.89 2.29
N THR A 118 -12.38 -4.04 0.98
CA THR A 118 -12.93 -3.07 0.04
C THR A 118 -14.35 -3.43 -0.35
N PRO A 119 -15.32 -2.53 -0.16
CA PRO A 119 -16.64 -2.68 -0.75
C PRO A 119 -16.54 -2.82 -2.26
N ALA A 120 -17.31 -3.74 -2.84
CA ALA A 120 -17.32 -3.99 -4.29
C ALA A 120 -17.61 -2.73 -5.15
N VAL A 121 -18.23 -1.71 -4.56
CA VAL A 121 -18.55 -0.42 -5.18
C VAL A 121 -17.29 0.38 -5.55
N LEU A 122 -16.19 0.23 -4.81
CA LEU A 122 -14.93 0.93 -5.13
C LEU A 122 -14.09 0.18 -6.16
N ALA A 123 -14.42 -1.07 -6.46
CA ALA A 123 -13.74 -1.83 -7.53
C ALA A 123 -14.17 -1.38 -8.93
N THR A 124 -15.29 -0.67 -9.06
CA THR A 124 -15.76 -0.12 -10.35
C THR A 124 -15.17 1.24 -10.67
N SER A 125 -14.66 1.98 -9.68
CA SER A 125 -13.89 3.21 -9.92
C SER A 125 -12.41 2.93 -10.27
N ALA A 126 -12.01 1.66 -10.34
CA ALA A 126 -10.70 1.28 -10.87
C ALA A 126 -10.57 1.52 -12.40
N ASP A 127 -11.69 1.81 -13.07
CA ASP A 127 -11.68 2.22 -14.49
C ASP A 127 -11.38 3.72 -14.70
N GLU A 128 -11.43 4.54 -13.65
CA GLU A 128 -10.73 5.83 -13.61
C GLU A 128 -9.28 5.59 -13.19
N GLY A 129 -8.68 4.62 -13.87
CA GLY A 129 -7.42 3.99 -13.56
C GLY A 129 -6.27 4.97 -13.50
N TRP A 130 -5.24 4.55 -12.84
CA TRP A 130 -3.91 5.14 -12.97
C TRP A 130 -3.67 5.41 -14.46
N PRO A 131 -3.31 6.65 -14.86
CA PRO A 131 -3.01 6.94 -16.24
C PRO A 131 -2.01 5.91 -16.75
N GLU A 132 -2.29 5.29 -17.89
CA GLU A 132 -1.33 4.37 -18.49
C GLU A 132 -0.03 5.14 -18.74
N PRO A 133 1.11 4.66 -18.23
CA PRO A 133 2.38 5.31 -18.45
C PRO A 133 2.67 5.30 -19.96
N ASP A 134 2.98 6.46 -20.51
CA ASP A 134 3.49 6.54 -21.88
C ASP A 134 4.83 5.78 -21.94
N PRO A 135 4.98 4.74 -22.75
CA PRO A 135 6.24 4.03 -22.90
C PRO A 135 7.41 4.92 -23.35
N ALA A 136 7.11 6.04 -24.00
CA ALA A 136 8.08 7.03 -24.45
C ALA A 136 8.50 8.02 -23.34
N ASP A 137 7.74 8.10 -22.24
CA ASP A 137 8.04 9.00 -21.14
C ASP A 137 8.59 8.19 -19.95
N PRO A 138 9.87 8.39 -19.58
CA PRO A 138 10.45 7.69 -18.44
C PRO A 138 9.72 8.06 -17.16
N PRO A 139 9.55 7.13 -16.19
CA PRO A 139 8.82 7.38 -14.97
C PRO A 139 9.41 8.60 -14.25
N LEU A 140 8.54 9.57 -13.95
CA LEU A 140 8.93 10.80 -13.26
C LEU A 140 9.48 10.53 -11.84
N ARG A 141 9.10 9.39 -11.23
CA ARG A 141 9.46 8.99 -9.88
C ARG A 141 10.01 7.58 -9.88
N PRO A 142 11.00 7.29 -9.00
CA PRO A 142 11.57 5.95 -8.93
C PRO A 142 10.58 4.95 -8.36
N LEU A 143 10.65 3.70 -8.83
CA LEU A 143 9.88 2.58 -8.25
C LEU A 143 10.39 2.22 -6.85
N GLN A 144 11.70 2.36 -6.61
CA GLN A 144 12.30 2.10 -5.31
C GLN A 144 12.49 3.39 -4.53
N MET A 145 11.64 3.61 -3.55
CA MET A 145 11.71 4.74 -2.63
C MET A 145 12.18 4.31 -1.25
N PHE A 146 12.86 5.23 -0.55
CA PHE A 146 13.28 5.04 0.84
C PHE A 146 12.28 5.70 1.78
N ASP A 147 11.78 4.94 2.75
CA ASP A 147 10.96 5.42 3.84
C ASP A 147 11.58 4.99 5.19
N PRO A 148 12.15 5.92 5.93
CA PRO A 148 12.29 7.36 5.66
C PRO A 148 13.37 7.69 4.60
N PRO A 149 13.29 8.89 3.96
CA PRO A 149 14.33 9.39 3.08
C PRO A 149 15.69 9.44 3.77
N GLN A 150 16.77 9.13 3.05
CA GLN A 150 18.10 9.04 3.64
C GLN A 150 18.86 10.37 3.54
N PRO A 151 19.39 10.91 4.65
CA PRO A 151 20.13 12.18 4.63
C PRO A 151 21.45 12.03 3.86
N VAL A 152 21.79 13.08 3.12
CA VAL A 152 23.05 13.17 2.35
C VAL A 152 23.71 14.52 2.55
N LEU A 153 25.02 14.54 2.32
CA LEU A 153 25.79 15.78 2.20
C LEU A 153 25.84 16.16 0.72
N ALA A 154 25.15 17.22 0.34
CA ALA A 154 25.16 17.71 -1.03
C ALA A 154 25.88 19.06 -1.12
N THR A 155 26.58 19.26 -2.22
CA THR A 155 27.18 20.54 -2.58
C THR A 155 26.38 21.13 -3.73
N ALA A 156 25.82 22.31 -3.50
CA ALA A 156 25.10 23.09 -4.50
C ALA A 156 25.60 24.52 -4.47
N GLU A 157 25.58 25.17 -5.61
CA GLU A 157 25.88 26.60 -5.67
C GLU A 157 24.69 27.40 -5.13
N VAL A 158 24.97 28.36 -4.25
CA VAL A 158 23.93 29.21 -3.64
C VAL A 158 23.49 30.33 -4.60
N PRO A 159 22.24 30.81 -4.54
CA PRO A 159 21.24 30.48 -3.51
C PRO A 159 20.36 29.28 -3.83
N ASP A 160 20.10 28.96 -5.12
CA ASP A 160 19.06 27.98 -5.49
C ASP A 160 19.46 27.02 -6.62
N HIS A 161 20.76 26.90 -6.89
CA HIS A 161 21.23 25.98 -7.93
C HIS A 161 21.05 24.51 -7.55
N PRO A 162 20.90 23.63 -8.55
CA PRO A 162 20.87 22.20 -8.33
C PRO A 162 22.20 21.70 -7.76
N PRO A 163 22.21 20.55 -7.09
CA PRO A 163 23.46 19.99 -6.57
C PRO A 163 24.37 19.55 -7.74
N ASN A 164 25.67 19.75 -7.58
CA ASN A 164 26.69 19.24 -8.51
C ASN A 164 27.38 17.98 -7.99
N ARG A 165 27.24 17.69 -6.69
CA ARG A 165 27.86 16.55 -6.00
C ARG A 165 27.06 16.22 -4.74
N PHE A 166 27.02 14.92 -4.38
CA PHE A 166 26.53 14.49 -3.07
C PHE A 166 27.29 13.27 -2.55
N ILE A 167 27.32 13.10 -1.23
CA ILE A 167 27.91 11.94 -0.55
C ILE A 167 26.78 11.14 0.07
N TRP A 168 26.64 9.88 -0.35
CA TRP A 168 25.67 8.94 0.17
C TRP A 168 26.32 7.59 0.47
N ARG A 169 26.08 7.05 1.64
CA ARG A 169 26.67 5.78 2.12
C ARG A 169 28.20 5.73 1.96
N ARG A 170 28.88 6.85 2.21
CA ARG A 170 30.34 7.05 2.04
C ARG A 170 30.84 7.02 0.59
N VAL A 171 29.94 6.98 -0.37
CA VAL A 171 30.28 7.08 -1.79
C VAL A 171 30.07 8.52 -2.26
N ASP A 172 31.03 9.03 -3.00
CA ASP A 172 30.99 10.35 -3.61
C ASP A 172 30.39 10.25 -5.01
N HIS A 173 29.29 10.95 -5.25
CA HIS A 173 28.57 10.97 -6.51
C HIS A 173 28.74 12.34 -7.15
N ARG A 174 29.49 12.42 -8.25
CA ARG A 174 29.59 13.63 -9.07
C ARG A 174 28.52 13.60 -10.13
N LEU A 175 27.72 14.66 -10.23
CA LEU A 175 26.57 14.71 -11.09
C LEU A 175 26.91 15.22 -12.48
N VAL A 176 26.44 14.52 -13.49
CA VAL A 176 26.59 14.90 -14.92
C VAL A 176 25.30 15.42 -15.52
N ARG A 177 24.15 15.03 -14.93
CA ARG A 177 22.84 15.49 -15.36
C ARG A 177 21.97 15.77 -14.15
N VAL A 178 21.28 16.89 -14.18
CA VAL A 178 20.32 17.28 -13.14
C VAL A 178 19.09 17.87 -13.81
N GLU A 179 17.91 17.36 -13.43
CA GLU A 179 16.61 17.82 -13.90
C GLU A 179 15.76 18.25 -12.69
N GLY A 180 15.03 19.33 -12.82
CA GLY A 180 14.22 19.89 -11.73
C GLY A 180 14.45 21.39 -11.50
N PRO A 181 13.97 21.96 -10.39
CA PRO A 181 13.28 21.24 -9.31
C PRO A 181 11.78 21.01 -9.56
N GLU A 182 11.26 19.85 -9.11
CA GLU A 182 9.85 19.68 -8.84
C GLU A 182 9.58 20.13 -7.39
N ARG A 183 8.84 21.22 -7.22
CA ARG A 183 8.57 21.80 -5.89
C ARG A 183 7.29 21.23 -5.29
N ILE A 184 7.41 20.57 -4.14
CA ILE A 184 6.29 20.04 -3.37
C ILE A 184 6.15 20.84 -2.07
N ALA A 185 5.10 21.65 -2.00
CA ALA A 185 4.77 22.44 -0.83
C ALA A 185 4.21 21.55 0.31
N PRO A 186 4.27 22.02 1.57
CA PRO A 186 3.65 21.33 2.67
C PRO A 186 2.12 21.27 2.52
N GLU A 187 1.52 20.18 3.02
CA GLU A 187 0.07 20.00 3.06
C GLU A 187 -0.52 20.85 4.20
N TRP A 188 -0.80 22.13 3.93
CA TRP A 188 -1.22 23.13 4.92
C TRP A 188 -2.50 22.72 5.67
N TRP A 189 -3.36 21.91 5.08
CA TRP A 189 -4.59 21.40 5.71
C TRP A 189 -4.32 20.34 6.80
N ARG A 190 -3.09 19.83 6.89
CA ARG A 190 -2.68 18.88 7.95
C ARG A 190 -2.09 19.54 9.18
N ARG A 191 -2.16 20.86 9.31
CA ARG A 191 -1.62 21.62 10.47
C ARG A 191 -2.09 21.09 11.83
N LEU A 192 -3.30 20.58 11.90
CA LEU A 192 -3.85 20.01 13.14
C LEU A 192 -3.18 18.69 13.57
N GLN A 193 -2.37 18.08 12.70
CA GLN A 193 -1.70 16.79 12.94
C GLN A 193 -0.21 16.95 13.35
N GLY A 194 0.29 18.19 13.45
CA GLY A 194 1.68 18.47 13.82
C GLY A 194 2.26 19.70 13.13
N PRO A 195 3.56 20.00 13.36
CA PRO A 195 4.24 21.09 12.68
C PRO A 195 4.27 20.84 11.17
N LEU A 196 4.15 21.94 10.40
CA LEU A 196 4.26 21.84 8.94
C LEU A 196 5.67 21.38 8.55
N GLU A 197 5.71 20.36 7.73
CA GLU A 197 6.96 19.95 7.08
C GLU A 197 7.42 21.04 6.10
N PRO A 198 8.74 21.26 5.96
CA PRO A 198 9.26 22.21 4.98
C PRO A 198 8.88 21.86 3.54
N THR A 199 8.89 22.86 2.67
CA THR A 199 8.82 22.67 1.22
C THR A 199 9.99 21.80 0.77
N ARG A 200 9.75 20.92 -0.19
CA ARG A 200 10.77 20.04 -0.79
C ARG A 200 10.95 20.39 -2.26
N ASP A 201 12.19 20.60 -2.67
CA ASP A 201 12.59 20.75 -4.08
C ASP A 201 13.26 19.45 -4.53
N TYR A 202 12.58 18.72 -5.40
CA TYR A 202 13.02 17.43 -5.91
C TYR A 202 13.81 17.56 -7.21
N TYR A 203 14.87 16.77 -7.32
CA TYR A 203 15.76 16.71 -8.50
C TYR A 203 15.95 15.26 -8.92
N ARG A 204 15.85 15.01 -10.21
CA ARG A 204 16.33 13.77 -10.84
C ARG A 204 17.78 14.00 -11.24
N VAL A 205 18.66 13.19 -10.75
CA VAL A 205 20.10 13.37 -10.97
C VAL A 205 20.73 12.09 -11.48
N GLU A 206 21.76 12.23 -12.33
CA GLU A 206 22.56 11.14 -12.85
C GLU A 206 24.03 11.41 -12.53
N ASP A 207 24.74 10.41 -12.02
CA ASP A 207 26.16 10.50 -11.73
C ASP A 207 27.03 10.05 -12.92
N GLN A 208 28.35 10.18 -12.77
CA GLN A 208 29.32 9.82 -13.83
C GLN A 208 29.31 8.33 -14.19
N GLU A 209 28.81 7.46 -13.31
CA GLU A 209 28.65 6.03 -13.53
C GLU A 209 27.27 5.65 -14.12
N GLY A 210 26.45 6.65 -14.48
CA GLY A 210 25.13 6.44 -15.05
C GLY A 210 24.05 6.02 -14.04
N ARG A 211 24.34 6.06 -12.74
CA ARG A 211 23.38 5.77 -11.70
C ARG A 211 22.45 6.96 -11.51
N ARG A 212 21.15 6.71 -11.42
CA ARG A 212 20.13 7.75 -11.33
C ARG A 212 19.48 7.75 -9.96
N PHE A 213 19.35 8.95 -9.36
CA PHE A 213 18.82 9.15 -8.01
C PHE A 213 17.75 10.20 -8.00
N TRP A 214 16.84 10.09 -7.04
CA TRP A 214 15.86 11.10 -6.73
C TRP A 214 16.23 11.79 -5.42
N LEU A 215 16.77 13.00 -5.54
CA LEU A 215 17.21 13.83 -4.43
C LEU A 215 16.16 14.88 -4.12
N PHE A 216 16.10 15.33 -2.89
CA PHE A 216 15.40 16.56 -2.57
C PHE A 216 16.13 17.40 -1.53
N ARG A 217 15.95 18.69 -1.64
CA ARG A 217 16.26 19.69 -0.63
C ARG A 217 15.01 19.96 0.19
N SER A 218 15.10 19.92 1.51
CA SER A 218 14.02 20.24 2.45
C SER A 218 14.31 21.60 3.08
N GLY A 219 13.45 22.58 2.87
CA GLY A 219 13.62 23.97 3.31
C GLY A 219 14.40 24.83 2.32
N PHE A 220 14.52 26.13 2.65
CA PHE A 220 15.19 27.13 1.81
C PHE A 220 16.42 27.71 2.51
N TYR A 221 17.36 28.18 1.71
CA TYR A 221 18.50 28.94 2.24
C TYR A 221 18.03 30.27 2.83
N GLY A 222 18.57 30.63 3.99
CA GLY A 222 18.18 31.85 4.72
C GLY A 222 16.98 31.68 5.65
N GLU A 223 16.39 30.49 5.71
CA GLU A 223 15.34 30.13 6.67
C GLU A 223 15.89 29.21 7.78
N GLU A 224 15.24 29.24 8.94
CA GLU A 224 15.48 28.30 10.04
C GLU A 224 14.38 27.21 10.05
N PRO A 225 14.74 25.91 10.14
CA PRO A 225 16.10 25.35 10.15
C PRO A 225 16.78 25.37 8.77
N ALA A 226 18.10 25.39 8.75
CA ALA A 226 18.90 25.36 7.52
C ALA A 226 18.49 24.18 6.62
N PRO A 227 18.52 24.34 5.28
CA PRO A 227 18.06 23.32 4.36
C PRO A 227 18.90 22.05 4.46
N ARG A 228 18.26 20.91 4.30
CA ARG A 228 18.88 19.59 4.34
C ARG A 228 18.60 18.82 3.07
N TRP A 229 19.55 17.99 2.65
CA TRP A 229 19.43 17.17 1.46
C TRP A 229 19.21 15.69 1.80
N PHE A 230 18.43 15.05 0.94
CA PHE A 230 18.03 13.64 1.11
C PHE A 230 18.03 12.91 -0.24
N VAL A 231 18.39 11.62 -0.23
CA VAL A 231 18.01 10.67 -1.28
C VAL A 231 16.67 10.07 -0.90
N HIS A 232 15.69 10.21 -1.78
CA HIS A 232 14.35 9.63 -1.57
C HIS A 232 14.15 8.33 -2.34
N GLY A 233 14.89 8.11 -3.42
CA GLY A 233 14.82 6.89 -4.20
C GLY A 233 15.92 6.75 -5.23
N VAL A 234 15.94 5.57 -5.85
CA VAL A 234 16.85 5.22 -6.96
C VAL A 234 16.04 4.76 -8.16
N PHE A 235 16.45 5.24 -9.33
CA PHE A 235 15.89 4.75 -10.60
C PHE A 235 16.63 3.48 -11.04
N ALA A 236 15.95 2.63 -11.80
CA ALA A 236 16.54 1.44 -12.40
C ALA A 236 17.46 1.82 -13.58
#